data_d7bf3e9acc453da17e6758e96c8580ff
#
_entry.id   d7bf3e9acc453da17e6758e96c8580ff
#
_cell.length_a   1.000
_cell.length_b   1.000
_cell.length_c   1.000
_cell.angle_alpha   90.00
_cell.angle_beta   90.00
_cell.angle_gamma   90.00
#
_symmetry.space_group_name_H-M   'P 1'
#
loop_
_entity.id
_entity.type
_entity.pdbx_description
1 polymer ?
#
loop_
_entity_poly.entity_id
_entity_poly.type
_entity_poly.pdbx_seq_one_letter_code
_entity_poly.pdbx_strand_id
1 'polypeptide(L)'
;MRSDLGESAIDLAEITPEADKPLIDTVGRNFTEGLELLSRAGLNDAFLFVRRFGDLSDGQKYRYKIAKLMESDKQWWFADEFCSVLDRDMARIVAFNIQKVARQLGRGVVVATTHLDLFEDLKPSVHIHKRFGREITVNYYVNEPARECSLTREMRVEEGEFSDYKRLSAFHYRSSRCPPPRKIFVLKRDGELCGVIVYSFPPPICFGRGRVWRGSFSELQKNVSIISRVVVHPKYRSIGLGVKLVRETLAKAGTPFVEALAVMARYNPFFERAGMQKIAESKPSEGILWALDRLHGLGFNPAMLGSTEQNLSAIKRVGKTKVIKILEKLSEREASVRKRLMASGGAYPTHEEFIAKISGFSEEGLAKALKTLGFLAQTKVYLFWKKQNF
;
A
#
# COMPACT_ATOMS: atom_id res chain seq x y z
N MET A 1 23.39 27.89 13.54
CA MET A 1 23.01 26.47 13.80
C MET A 1 23.24 25.57 12.58
N ARG A 2 22.69 25.89 11.37
CA ARG A 2 22.97 25.06 10.18
C ARG A 2 24.45 25.16 9.74
N SER A 3 25.02 26.36 9.70
CA SER A 3 26.44 26.60 9.39
C SER A 3 27.39 25.81 10.30
N ASP A 4 27.02 25.57 11.54
CA ASP A 4 27.85 24.89 12.54
C ASP A 4 27.81 23.35 12.37
N LEU A 5 26.81 22.82 11.65
CA LEU A 5 26.62 21.38 11.39
C LEU A 5 27.25 20.93 10.05
N GLY A 6 27.62 21.84 9.18
CA GLY A 6 28.33 21.58 7.94
C GLY A 6 27.69 20.48 7.08
N GLU A 7 28.52 19.54 6.61
CA GLU A 7 28.09 18.43 5.75
C GLU A 7 27.15 17.41 6.41
N SER A 8 26.99 17.45 7.75
CA SER A 8 26.07 16.55 8.46
C SER A 8 24.59 16.96 8.34
N ALA A 9 24.30 18.12 7.72
CA ALA A 9 22.98 18.69 7.58
C ALA A 9 22.54 18.79 6.12
N ILE A 10 21.23 18.75 5.90
CA ILE A 10 20.58 19.01 4.60
C ILE A 10 19.35 19.88 4.82
N ASP A 11 19.14 20.82 3.92
CA ASP A 11 17.96 21.67 3.90
C ASP A 11 16.99 21.24 2.78
N LEU A 12 15.69 21.30 3.07
CA LEU A 12 14.64 21.01 2.10
C LEU A 12 14.74 21.88 0.82
N ALA A 13 15.23 23.13 0.98
CA ALA A 13 15.42 24.06 -0.13
C ALA A 13 16.54 23.59 -1.09
N GLU A 14 17.55 22.89 -0.60
CA GLU A 14 18.69 22.39 -1.40
C GLU A 14 18.38 21.16 -2.23
N ILE A 15 17.25 20.52 -1.99
CA ILE A 15 16.88 19.32 -2.72
C ILE A 15 16.54 19.68 -4.17
N THR A 16 17.40 19.21 -5.09
CA THR A 16 17.24 19.36 -6.53
C THR A 16 16.58 18.12 -7.11
N PRO A 17 15.38 18.24 -7.68
CA PRO A 17 14.68 17.10 -8.28
C PRO A 17 15.27 16.71 -9.64
N GLU A 18 15.21 15.42 -9.97
CA GLU A 18 15.42 14.93 -11.34
C GLU A 18 14.14 15.16 -12.15
N ALA A 19 14.13 16.21 -12.99
CA ALA A 19 12.91 16.71 -13.62
C ALA A 19 12.29 15.76 -14.66
N ASP A 20 13.11 14.97 -15.35
CA ASP A 20 12.70 14.20 -16.55
C ASP A 20 12.30 12.76 -16.28
N LYS A 21 12.49 12.27 -15.05
CA LYS A 21 12.15 10.89 -14.66
C LYS A 21 10.83 10.82 -13.89
N PRO A 22 10.13 9.66 -13.94
CA PRO A 22 9.02 9.38 -13.03
C PRO A 22 9.45 9.47 -11.56
N LEU A 23 8.58 9.94 -10.69
CA LEU A 23 8.91 10.12 -9.25
C LEU A 23 9.43 8.82 -8.63
N ILE A 24 8.83 7.67 -8.96
CA ILE A 24 9.20 6.39 -8.38
C ILE A 24 10.63 5.93 -8.75
N ASP A 25 11.17 6.44 -9.86
CA ASP A 25 12.51 6.11 -10.31
C ASP A 25 13.58 7.06 -9.72
N THR A 26 13.15 8.08 -8.97
CA THR A 26 14.02 9.12 -8.40
C THR A 26 14.08 9.12 -6.87
N VAL A 27 13.29 8.28 -6.22
CA VAL A 27 13.20 8.18 -4.74
C VAL A 27 13.41 6.75 -4.30
N GLY A 28 14.24 6.55 -3.27
CA GLY A 28 14.55 5.25 -2.69
C GLY A 28 15.62 4.49 -3.46
N ARG A 29 16.35 3.61 -2.78
CA ARG A 29 17.38 2.73 -3.37
C ARG A 29 16.78 1.59 -4.21
N ASN A 30 15.49 1.34 -4.05
CA ASN A 30 14.72 0.36 -4.78
C ASN A 30 13.23 0.74 -4.81
N PHE A 31 12.46 0.07 -5.68
CA PHE A 31 11.04 0.35 -5.88
C PHE A 31 10.20 0.32 -4.59
N THR A 32 10.46 -0.62 -3.68
CA THR A 32 9.69 -0.76 -2.44
C THR A 32 9.96 0.41 -1.49
N GLU A 33 11.22 0.79 -1.33
CA GLU A 33 11.62 1.93 -0.49
C GLU A 33 11.08 3.25 -1.07
N GLY A 34 11.16 3.42 -2.39
CA GLY A 34 10.59 4.59 -3.07
C GLY A 34 9.09 4.73 -2.83
N LEU A 35 8.32 3.65 -2.96
CA LEU A 35 6.89 3.64 -2.64
C LEU A 35 6.62 4.00 -1.17
N GLU A 36 7.42 3.50 -0.25
CA GLU A 36 7.27 3.77 1.18
C GLU A 36 7.56 5.25 1.50
N LEU A 37 8.65 5.81 0.99
CA LEU A 37 9.03 7.20 1.20
C LEU A 37 8.01 8.17 0.61
N LEU A 38 7.58 7.94 -0.64
CA LEU A 38 6.54 8.73 -1.29
C LEU A 38 5.23 8.66 -0.49
N SER A 39 4.85 7.47 -0.03
CA SER A 39 3.64 7.29 0.77
C SER A 39 3.72 7.99 2.13
N ARG A 40 4.88 7.96 2.80
CA ARG A 40 5.10 8.66 4.08
C ARG A 40 5.07 10.18 3.92
N ALA A 41 5.50 10.69 2.76
CA ALA A 41 5.36 12.10 2.41
C ALA A 41 3.92 12.48 1.96
N GLY A 42 2.97 11.54 1.96
CA GLY A 42 1.58 11.78 1.58
C GLY A 42 1.30 11.69 0.08
N LEU A 43 2.27 11.27 -0.74
CA LEU A 43 2.07 10.97 -2.16
C LEU A 43 1.59 9.52 -2.31
N ASN A 44 0.30 9.28 -2.11
CA ASN A 44 -0.30 7.95 -1.99
C ASN A 44 -1.10 7.51 -3.22
N ASP A 45 -1.11 8.29 -4.27
CA ASP A 45 -1.83 7.98 -5.50
C ASP A 45 -0.89 7.34 -6.52
N ALA A 46 -1.25 6.16 -7.02
CA ALA A 46 -0.45 5.44 -8.00
C ALA A 46 -0.19 6.24 -9.29
N PHE A 47 -1.12 7.12 -9.67
CA PHE A 47 -0.93 8.00 -10.83
C PHE A 47 0.18 9.03 -10.62
N LEU A 48 0.47 9.43 -9.38
CA LEU A 48 1.56 10.35 -9.08
C LEU A 48 2.92 9.69 -9.24
N PHE A 49 3.04 8.40 -8.96
CA PHE A 49 4.33 7.70 -9.00
C PHE A 49 4.99 7.71 -10.39
N VAL A 50 4.17 7.71 -11.44
CA VAL A 50 4.63 7.71 -12.85
C VAL A 50 4.72 9.11 -13.47
N ARG A 51 4.33 10.16 -12.73
CA ARG A 51 4.48 11.55 -13.18
C ARG A 51 5.91 12.04 -12.99
N ARG A 52 6.27 13.05 -13.77
CA ARG A 52 7.52 13.79 -13.62
C ARG A 52 7.35 14.89 -12.59
N PHE A 53 8.43 15.34 -11.99
CA PHE A 53 8.39 16.42 -10.99
C PHE A 53 7.74 17.70 -11.54
N GLY A 54 8.02 18.05 -12.79
CA GLY A 54 7.45 19.24 -13.45
C GLY A 54 5.92 19.25 -13.51
N ASP A 55 5.29 18.06 -13.59
CA ASP A 55 3.84 17.90 -13.75
C ASP A 55 3.08 17.96 -12.42
N LEU A 56 3.77 18.17 -11.31
CA LEU A 56 3.20 18.19 -9.96
C LEU A 56 2.68 19.59 -9.58
N SER A 57 1.63 19.63 -8.75
CA SER A 57 1.25 20.86 -8.05
C SER A 57 2.29 21.24 -6.98
N ASP A 58 2.30 22.49 -6.52
CA ASP A 58 3.29 22.96 -5.55
C ASP A 58 3.27 22.16 -4.25
N GLY A 59 2.09 21.83 -3.73
CA GLY A 59 1.97 20.94 -2.56
C GLY A 59 2.47 19.52 -2.82
N GLN A 60 2.37 18.99 -4.06
CA GLN A 60 2.94 17.70 -4.44
C GLN A 60 4.46 17.79 -4.60
N LYS A 61 4.99 18.86 -5.18
CA LYS A 61 6.42 19.15 -5.27
C LYS A 61 7.06 19.25 -3.89
N TYR A 62 6.41 19.95 -2.97
CA TYR A 62 6.86 20.04 -1.58
C TYR A 62 6.95 18.66 -0.93
N ARG A 63 5.90 17.85 -1.04
CA ARG A 63 5.88 16.49 -0.48
C ARG A 63 6.91 15.55 -1.12
N TYR A 64 7.19 15.71 -2.41
CA TYR A 64 8.29 14.99 -3.05
C TYR A 64 9.64 15.36 -2.42
N LYS A 65 9.90 16.66 -2.19
CA LYS A 65 11.12 17.09 -1.49
C LYS A 65 11.19 16.54 -0.06
N ILE A 66 10.06 16.44 0.65
CA ILE A 66 10.01 15.77 1.97
C ILE A 66 10.38 14.28 1.84
N ALA A 67 9.94 13.57 0.80
CA ALA A 67 10.34 12.18 0.57
C ALA A 67 11.86 12.06 0.33
N LYS A 68 12.44 12.97 -0.46
CA LYS A 68 13.90 13.05 -0.69
C LYS A 68 14.67 13.42 0.58
N LEU A 69 14.12 14.28 1.42
CA LEU A 69 14.70 14.61 2.73
C LEU A 69 14.73 13.36 3.63
N MET A 70 13.66 12.58 3.67
CA MET A 70 13.59 11.32 4.43
C MET A 70 14.53 10.23 3.89
N GLU A 71 14.89 10.27 2.62
CA GLU A 71 15.86 9.38 1.98
C GLU A 71 17.30 9.71 2.36
N SER A 72 17.56 10.96 2.74
CA SER A 72 18.90 11.46 2.99
C SER A 72 19.58 10.76 4.17
N ASP A 73 20.86 10.43 4.00
CA ASP A 73 21.71 9.87 5.05
C ASP A 73 22.24 10.92 6.04
N LYS A 74 21.92 12.22 5.81
CA LYS A 74 22.37 13.30 6.68
C LYS A 74 21.79 13.18 8.08
N GLN A 75 22.59 13.57 9.09
CA GLN A 75 22.19 13.47 10.49
C GLN A 75 21.11 14.47 10.87
N TRP A 76 21.10 15.65 10.23
CA TRP A 76 20.18 16.74 10.52
C TRP A 76 19.40 17.16 9.29
N TRP A 77 18.08 17.24 9.44
CA TRP A 77 17.14 17.68 8.40
C TRP A 77 16.55 19.02 8.78
N PHE A 78 16.68 19.99 7.86
CA PHE A 78 16.15 21.34 8.03
C PHE A 78 15.02 21.61 7.05
N ALA A 79 13.99 22.30 7.53
CA ALA A 79 12.92 22.80 6.67
C ALA A 79 12.41 24.14 7.21
N ASP A 80 12.66 25.20 6.48
CA ASP A 80 12.03 26.50 6.70
C ASP A 80 10.65 26.54 6.09
N GLU A 81 9.78 27.41 6.59
CA GLU A 81 8.36 27.52 6.19
C GLU A 81 7.66 26.14 6.12
N PHE A 82 7.95 25.29 7.11
CA PHE A 82 7.52 23.90 7.11
C PHE A 82 6.00 23.78 6.94
N CYS A 83 5.60 23.08 5.86
CA CYS A 83 4.22 22.81 5.47
C CYS A 83 3.39 24.05 5.09
N SER A 84 3.99 25.20 4.80
CA SER A 84 3.27 26.44 4.45
C SER A 84 2.39 26.32 3.20
N VAL A 85 2.79 25.48 2.24
CA VAL A 85 2.09 25.26 0.95
C VAL A 85 1.09 24.10 0.99
N LEU A 86 0.87 23.48 2.16
CA LEU A 86 -0.03 22.34 2.32
C LEU A 86 -1.35 22.75 2.98
N ASP A 87 -2.44 22.05 2.61
CA ASP A 87 -3.67 22.11 3.42
C ASP A 87 -3.42 21.57 4.83
N ARG A 88 -4.27 21.94 5.79
CA ARG A 88 -4.06 21.66 7.22
C ARG A 88 -3.99 20.18 7.53
N ASP A 89 -4.81 19.35 6.89
CA ASP A 89 -4.80 17.91 7.09
C ASP A 89 -3.50 17.28 6.59
N MET A 90 -3.08 17.68 5.38
CA MET A 90 -1.84 17.17 4.79
C MET A 90 -0.62 17.65 5.57
N ALA A 91 -0.62 18.87 6.09
CA ALA A 91 0.44 19.39 6.94
C ALA A 91 0.61 18.54 8.22
N ARG A 92 -0.50 18.19 8.89
CA ARG A 92 -0.51 17.32 10.09
C ARG A 92 -0.01 15.91 9.76
N ILE A 93 -0.41 15.34 8.61
CA ILE A 93 0.05 14.01 8.15
C ILE A 93 1.56 14.01 7.90
N VAL A 94 2.07 15.03 7.21
CA VAL A 94 3.51 15.17 6.91
C VAL A 94 4.29 15.38 8.22
N ALA A 95 3.81 16.23 9.13
CA ALA A 95 4.40 16.46 10.43
C ALA A 95 4.50 15.19 11.27
N PHE A 96 3.42 14.40 11.32
CA PHE A 96 3.40 13.12 12.01
C PHE A 96 4.40 12.12 11.40
N ASN A 97 4.48 12.05 10.08
CA ASN A 97 5.34 11.08 9.42
C ASN A 97 6.82 11.44 9.49
N ILE A 98 7.19 12.72 9.30
CA ILE A 98 8.60 13.14 9.33
C ILE A 98 9.24 12.87 10.70
N GLN A 99 8.55 13.22 11.80
CA GLN A 99 9.07 12.98 13.14
C GLN A 99 9.22 11.48 13.43
N LYS A 100 8.28 10.67 12.91
CA LYS A 100 8.32 9.22 13.08
C LYS A 100 9.50 8.59 12.34
N VAL A 101 9.72 8.99 11.08
CA VAL A 101 10.86 8.51 10.28
C VAL A 101 12.17 8.96 10.89
N ALA A 102 12.30 10.24 11.26
CA ALA A 102 13.51 10.78 11.84
C ALA A 102 13.91 10.02 13.12
N ARG A 103 12.95 9.79 14.04
CA ARG A 103 13.22 9.01 15.27
C ARG A 103 13.58 7.55 14.99
N GLN A 104 12.93 6.93 14.01
CA GLN A 104 13.27 5.56 13.59
C GLN A 104 14.69 5.44 13.04
N LEU A 105 15.17 6.50 12.37
CA LEU A 105 16.51 6.55 11.78
C LEU A 105 17.57 7.22 12.70
N GLY A 106 17.18 7.69 13.89
CA GLY A 106 18.06 8.42 14.81
C GLY A 106 18.50 9.77 14.26
N ARG A 107 17.68 10.45 13.44
CA ARG A 107 17.97 11.74 12.81
C ARG A 107 17.38 12.90 13.60
N GLY A 108 18.06 14.04 13.59
CA GLY A 108 17.53 15.30 14.09
C GLY A 108 16.69 16.03 13.02
N VAL A 109 15.60 16.64 13.43
CA VAL A 109 14.74 17.45 12.54
C VAL A 109 14.57 18.82 13.15
N VAL A 110 14.87 19.86 12.38
CA VAL A 110 14.68 21.27 12.75
C VAL A 110 13.73 21.90 11.74
N VAL A 111 12.60 22.35 12.20
CA VAL A 111 11.60 23.00 11.34
C VAL A 111 11.24 24.39 11.89
N ALA A 112 11.08 25.35 10.99
CA ALA A 112 10.45 26.62 11.28
C ALA A 112 9.09 26.69 10.61
N THR A 113 8.04 27.05 11.35
CA THR A 113 6.68 27.11 10.84
C THR A 113 5.86 28.15 11.59
N THR A 114 4.91 28.76 10.89
CA THR A 114 3.90 29.66 11.50
C THR A 114 2.69 28.89 12.02
N HIS A 115 2.64 27.58 11.81
CA HIS A 115 1.50 26.72 12.10
C HIS A 115 1.60 26.08 13.50
N LEU A 116 0.88 26.62 14.46
CA LEU A 116 0.90 26.15 15.86
C LEU A 116 0.23 24.79 16.06
N ASP A 117 -0.70 24.40 15.20
CA ASP A 117 -1.46 23.15 15.27
C ASP A 117 -0.66 21.91 14.85
N LEU A 118 0.58 22.06 14.34
CA LEU A 118 1.48 20.95 14.05
C LEU A 118 2.23 20.42 15.27
N PHE A 119 2.15 21.12 16.42
CA PHE A 119 2.89 20.76 17.62
C PHE A 119 2.64 19.32 18.09
N GLU A 120 1.36 18.91 18.11
CA GLU A 120 0.99 17.55 18.55
C GLU A 120 1.51 16.46 17.62
N ASP A 121 1.53 16.72 16.32
CA ASP A 121 1.97 15.76 15.30
C ASP A 121 3.50 15.73 15.15
N LEU A 122 4.20 16.85 15.34
CA LEU A 122 5.66 16.91 15.37
C LEU A 122 6.25 16.36 16.67
N LYS A 123 5.55 16.57 17.79
CA LYS A 123 6.02 16.18 19.12
C LYS A 123 7.49 16.58 19.38
N PRO A 124 7.83 17.87 19.29
CA PRO A 124 9.23 18.32 19.36
C PRO A 124 9.79 18.14 20.76
N SER A 125 11.08 17.83 20.89
CA SER A 125 11.81 17.83 22.16
C SER A 125 12.21 19.24 22.60
N VAL A 126 12.33 20.18 21.65
CA VAL A 126 12.58 21.59 21.92
C VAL A 126 11.62 22.41 21.07
N HIS A 127 10.89 23.30 21.71
CA HIS A 127 9.95 24.21 21.04
C HIS A 127 10.37 25.66 21.34
N ILE A 128 10.78 26.36 20.28
CA ILE A 128 11.16 27.78 20.32
C ILE A 128 9.99 28.56 19.75
N HIS A 129 9.35 29.35 20.58
CA HIS A 129 8.24 30.21 20.17
C HIS A 129 8.70 31.67 20.12
N LYS A 130 8.78 32.22 18.92
CA LYS A 130 9.09 33.60 18.63
C LYS A 130 7.80 34.39 18.45
N ARG A 131 7.49 35.28 19.40
CA ARG A 131 6.36 36.20 19.30
C ARG A 131 6.73 37.46 18.53
N PHE A 132 5.73 38.28 18.27
CA PHE A 132 5.96 39.61 17.72
C PHE A 132 6.83 40.43 18.67
N GLY A 133 7.85 41.10 18.18
CA GLY A 133 8.82 41.82 19.01
C GLY A 133 10.08 41.01 19.33
N ARG A 134 10.71 41.24 20.50
CA ARG A 134 11.98 40.60 20.90
C ARG A 134 11.81 39.36 21.75
N GLU A 135 10.62 39.05 22.17
CA GLU A 135 10.32 37.95 23.10
C GLU A 135 10.50 36.58 22.41
N ILE A 136 11.28 35.71 23.05
CA ILE A 136 11.49 34.32 22.64
C ILE A 136 11.23 33.44 23.87
N THR A 137 10.41 32.43 23.72
CA THR A 137 10.16 31.40 24.73
C THR A 137 10.75 30.08 24.26
N VAL A 138 11.51 29.40 25.09
CA VAL A 138 12.09 28.08 24.81
C VAL A 138 11.53 27.08 25.82
N ASN A 139 10.89 26.03 25.30
CA ASN A 139 10.33 24.95 26.12
C ASN A 139 11.00 23.61 25.73
N TYR A 140 11.33 22.82 26.74
CA TYR A 140 11.92 21.50 26.60
C TYR A 140 10.90 20.43 26.96
N TYR A 141 10.84 19.37 26.16
CA TYR A 141 9.94 18.25 26.35
C TYR A 141 10.67 16.92 26.28
N VAL A 142 10.07 15.88 26.82
CA VAL A 142 10.59 14.52 26.69
C VAL A 142 10.62 14.13 25.21
N ASN A 143 11.77 13.60 24.77
CA ASN A 143 11.92 13.15 23.39
C ASN A 143 11.21 11.80 23.17
N GLU A 144 9.91 11.84 22.92
CA GLU A 144 9.09 10.69 22.64
C GLU A 144 8.33 10.86 21.30
N PRO A 145 8.09 9.78 20.56
CA PRO A 145 7.33 9.85 19.32
C PRO A 145 5.86 10.15 19.57
N ALA A 146 5.22 10.86 18.63
CA ALA A 146 3.76 10.90 18.57
C ALA A 146 3.24 9.47 18.27
N ARG A 147 2.36 8.96 19.13
CA ARG A 147 1.80 7.59 19.01
C ARG A 147 0.83 7.46 17.87
N GLU A 148 0.05 8.50 17.61
CA GLU A 148 -0.93 8.59 16.53
C GLU A 148 -0.98 10.01 15.97
N CYS A 149 -1.39 10.16 14.71
CA CYS A 149 -1.66 11.46 14.12
C CYS A 149 -2.91 12.08 14.78
N SER A 150 -2.88 13.38 15.07
CA SER A 150 -3.99 14.10 15.69
C SER A 150 -5.31 13.92 14.93
N LEU A 151 -5.28 13.87 13.60
CA LEU A 151 -6.44 13.60 12.74
C LEU A 151 -7.14 12.28 13.05
N THR A 152 -6.40 11.25 13.51
CA THR A 152 -6.97 9.93 13.80
C THR A 152 -7.98 9.97 14.95
N ARG A 153 -7.83 10.91 15.87
CA ARG A 153 -8.75 11.10 17.02
C ARG A 153 -10.08 11.72 16.59
N GLU A 154 -10.07 12.50 15.53
CA GLU A 154 -11.26 13.14 14.97
C GLU A 154 -12.11 12.17 14.13
N MET A 155 -11.56 10.99 13.82
CA MET A 155 -12.18 9.99 12.95
C MET A 155 -12.90 8.91 13.74
N ARG A 156 -14.16 8.61 13.37
CA ARG A 156 -15.01 7.62 14.02
C ARG A 156 -15.36 6.48 13.08
N VAL A 157 -15.43 5.27 13.64
CA VAL A 157 -15.86 4.06 12.92
C VAL A 157 -17.36 3.86 13.16
N GLU A 158 -18.11 3.79 12.07
CA GLU A 158 -19.58 3.64 12.07
C GLU A 158 -19.98 2.46 11.16
N GLU A 159 -21.21 1.95 11.31
CA GLU A 159 -21.79 1.06 10.30
C GLU A 159 -22.01 1.85 8.99
N GLY A 160 -21.74 1.22 7.88
CA GLY A 160 -21.82 1.82 6.55
C GLY A 160 -22.60 0.96 5.57
N GLU A 161 -22.81 1.50 4.39
CA GLU A 161 -23.56 0.87 3.30
C GLU A 161 -22.67 0.53 2.11
N PHE A 162 -23.21 -0.27 1.19
CA PHE A 162 -22.47 -0.62 -0.04
C PHE A 162 -22.22 0.59 -0.95
N SER A 163 -23.05 1.61 -0.88
CA SER A 163 -22.89 2.92 -1.51
C SER A 163 -21.58 3.60 -1.06
N ASP A 164 -21.23 3.52 0.22
CA ASP A 164 -19.98 4.08 0.76
C ASP A 164 -18.76 3.36 0.19
N TYR A 165 -18.84 2.02 0.10
CA TYR A 165 -17.78 1.26 -0.58
C TYR A 165 -17.61 1.70 -2.04
N LYS A 166 -18.70 1.87 -2.79
CA LYS A 166 -18.65 2.31 -4.19
C LYS A 166 -17.92 3.63 -4.36
N ARG A 167 -18.12 4.60 -3.45
CA ARG A 167 -17.44 5.91 -3.47
C ARG A 167 -15.93 5.79 -3.36
N LEU A 168 -15.41 4.82 -2.58
CA LEU A 168 -13.97 4.60 -2.40
C LEU A 168 -13.40 3.47 -3.26
N SER A 169 -14.23 2.73 -3.99
CA SER A 169 -13.82 1.54 -4.74
C SER A 169 -12.75 1.81 -5.82
N ALA A 170 -12.74 3.02 -6.40
CA ALA A 170 -11.74 3.45 -7.38
C ALA A 170 -10.32 3.45 -6.81
N PHE A 171 -10.16 3.64 -5.48
CA PHE A 171 -8.86 3.63 -4.81
C PHE A 171 -8.38 2.23 -4.41
N HIS A 172 -9.15 1.17 -4.74
CA HIS A 172 -8.74 -0.20 -4.46
C HIS A 172 -7.87 -0.75 -5.61
N TYR A 173 -6.65 -1.17 -5.30
CA TYR A 173 -5.59 -1.53 -6.25
C TYR A 173 -5.88 -2.74 -7.17
N ARG A 174 -6.81 -3.63 -6.81
CA ARG A 174 -7.07 -4.86 -7.60
C ARG A 174 -8.30 -4.76 -8.49
N SER A 175 -9.43 -4.48 -7.91
CA SER A 175 -10.72 -4.49 -8.61
C SER A 175 -11.76 -3.76 -7.79
N SER A 176 -12.62 -3.01 -8.45
CA SER A 176 -13.80 -2.40 -7.84
C SER A 176 -14.92 -3.43 -7.51
N ARG A 177 -14.87 -4.65 -8.10
CA ARG A 177 -15.82 -5.71 -7.77
C ARG A 177 -15.59 -6.20 -6.35
N CYS A 178 -16.67 -6.24 -5.57
CA CYS A 178 -16.67 -6.73 -4.20
C CYS A 178 -17.56 -7.98 -4.11
N PRO A 179 -17.15 -9.05 -3.40
CA PRO A 179 -18.05 -10.15 -3.06
C PRO A 179 -19.28 -9.65 -2.27
N PRO A 180 -20.40 -10.39 -2.24
CA PRO A 180 -21.57 -10.01 -1.46
C PRO A 180 -21.17 -9.66 -0.02
N PRO A 181 -21.49 -8.44 0.44
CA PRO A 181 -21.10 -8.00 1.77
C PRO A 181 -22.02 -8.66 2.83
N ARG A 182 -21.43 -8.95 4.00
CA ARG A 182 -22.13 -9.33 5.22
C ARG A 182 -22.32 -8.11 6.13
N LYS A 183 -21.22 -7.38 6.34
CA LYS A 183 -21.19 -6.12 7.08
C LYS A 183 -20.20 -5.15 6.46
N ILE A 184 -20.51 -3.88 6.58
CA ILE A 184 -19.65 -2.80 6.10
C ILE A 184 -19.50 -1.81 7.26
N PHE A 185 -18.27 -1.34 7.47
CA PHE A 185 -18.01 -0.22 8.37
C PHE A 185 -17.23 0.86 7.62
N VAL A 186 -17.48 2.08 8.01
CA VAL A 186 -16.85 3.26 7.43
C VAL A 186 -16.10 4.04 8.51
N LEU A 187 -15.09 4.74 8.08
CA LEU A 187 -14.37 5.72 8.88
C LEU A 187 -14.76 7.10 8.38
N LYS A 188 -15.33 7.93 9.24
CA LYS A 188 -15.78 9.29 8.94
C LYS A 188 -15.13 10.32 9.84
N ARG A 189 -14.95 11.52 9.30
CA ARG A 189 -14.57 12.74 10.01
C ARG A 189 -15.46 13.86 9.49
N ASP A 190 -16.22 14.49 10.37
CA ASP A 190 -17.12 15.62 10.04
C ASP A 190 -18.04 15.32 8.84
N GLY A 191 -18.54 14.07 8.75
CA GLY A 191 -19.35 13.59 7.62
C GLY A 191 -18.58 13.18 6.38
N GLU A 192 -17.27 13.46 6.29
CA GLU A 192 -16.42 13.05 5.18
C GLU A 192 -16.01 11.58 5.30
N LEU A 193 -16.09 10.84 4.21
CA LEU A 193 -15.74 9.42 4.13
C LEU A 193 -14.22 9.26 3.94
N CYS A 194 -13.55 8.82 5.00
CA CYS A 194 -12.09 8.65 5.03
C CYS A 194 -11.62 7.21 4.75
N GLY A 195 -12.50 6.22 4.96
CA GLY A 195 -12.15 4.82 4.74
C GLY A 195 -13.34 3.89 4.85
N VAL A 196 -13.18 2.65 4.35
CA VAL A 196 -14.21 1.61 4.40
C VAL A 196 -13.56 0.24 4.58
N ILE A 197 -14.22 -0.63 5.35
CA ILE A 197 -13.91 -2.05 5.46
C ILE A 197 -15.17 -2.87 5.13
N VAL A 198 -14.99 -3.93 4.32
CA VAL A 198 -16.07 -4.81 3.91
C VAL A 198 -15.79 -6.23 4.38
N TYR A 199 -16.67 -6.73 5.21
CA TYR A 199 -16.78 -8.13 5.59
C TYR A 199 -17.74 -8.84 4.64
N SER A 200 -17.30 -9.95 4.06
CA SER A 200 -18.07 -10.73 3.10
C SER A 200 -18.23 -12.17 3.57
N PHE A 201 -19.10 -12.93 2.90
CA PHE A 201 -19.19 -14.37 3.06
C PHE A 201 -17.89 -15.02 2.56
N PRO A 202 -17.33 -16.01 3.32
CA PRO A 202 -16.09 -16.64 2.93
C PRO A 202 -16.30 -17.56 1.72
N PRO A 203 -15.30 -17.66 0.80
CA PRO A 203 -15.36 -18.62 -0.30
C PRO A 203 -15.26 -20.06 0.25
N PRO A 204 -15.80 -21.08 -0.48
CA PRO A 204 -15.72 -22.47 -0.06
C PRO A 204 -14.28 -22.93 0.23
N ILE A 205 -13.33 -22.52 -0.60
CA ILE A 205 -11.91 -22.85 -0.49
C ILE A 205 -11.10 -21.56 -0.27
N CYS A 206 -10.28 -21.56 0.80
CA CYS A 206 -9.33 -20.49 1.06
C CYS A 206 -7.99 -21.08 1.50
N PHE A 207 -6.91 -20.60 0.90
CA PHE A 207 -5.55 -20.99 1.30
C PHE A 207 -5.33 -20.73 2.78
N GLY A 208 -4.77 -21.73 3.49
CA GLY A 208 -4.40 -21.59 4.90
C GLY A 208 -5.52 -21.89 5.91
N ARG A 209 -6.80 -21.77 5.52
CA ARG A 209 -7.95 -21.99 6.44
C ARG A 209 -7.92 -23.34 7.14
N GLY A 210 -7.63 -24.42 6.42
CA GLY A 210 -7.62 -25.76 6.98
C GLY A 210 -6.65 -25.99 8.15
N ARG A 211 -5.74 -25.04 8.43
CA ARG A 211 -4.83 -25.08 9.59
C ARG A 211 -5.49 -24.61 10.89
N VAL A 212 -6.54 -23.80 10.80
CA VAL A 212 -7.15 -23.13 11.98
C VAL A 212 -8.65 -23.35 12.10
N TRP A 213 -9.31 -23.79 11.02
CA TRP A 213 -10.75 -24.01 11.01
C TRP A 213 -11.13 -25.20 10.13
N ARG A 214 -12.04 -26.04 10.65
CA ARG A 214 -12.63 -27.19 9.94
C ARG A 214 -14.12 -27.24 10.23
N GLY A 215 -14.92 -27.61 9.25
CA GLY A 215 -16.35 -27.74 9.36
C GLY A 215 -17.01 -27.82 7.99
N SER A 216 -18.32 -28.03 7.97
CA SER A 216 -19.14 -28.03 6.76
C SER A 216 -19.21 -26.64 6.13
N PHE A 217 -19.64 -26.56 4.85
CA PHE A 217 -19.83 -25.28 4.18
C PHE A 217 -20.89 -24.40 4.88
N SER A 218 -21.94 -25.03 5.42
CA SER A 218 -22.98 -24.32 6.19
C SER A 218 -22.40 -23.67 7.45
N GLU A 219 -21.61 -24.42 8.22
CA GLU A 219 -20.93 -23.91 9.41
C GLU A 219 -19.92 -22.80 9.06
N LEU A 220 -19.19 -22.94 7.95
CA LEU A 220 -18.31 -21.93 7.43
C LEU A 220 -19.04 -20.62 7.19
N GLN A 221 -20.16 -20.69 6.45
CA GLN A 221 -20.99 -19.53 6.14
C GLN A 221 -21.59 -18.87 7.38
N LYS A 222 -21.89 -19.63 8.43
CA LYS A 222 -22.46 -19.14 9.69
C LYS A 222 -21.39 -18.50 10.60
N ASN A 223 -20.22 -19.09 10.68
CA ASN A 223 -19.24 -18.78 11.74
C ASN A 223 -18.05 -17.94 11.28
N VAL A 224 -17.80 -17.81 9.98
CA VAL A 224 -16.62 -17.13 9.46
C VAL A 224 -17.02 -15.97 8.55
N SER A 225 -16.40 -14.82 8.74
CA SER A 225 -16.42 -13.70 7.79
C SER A 225 -15.03 -13.50 7.19
N ILE A 226 -14.96 -13.10 5.91
CA ILE A 226 -13.71 -12.71 5.29
C ILE A 226 -13.65 -11.19 5.12
N ILE A 227 -12.53 -10.56 5.51
CA ILE A 227 -12.27 -9.18 5.12
C ILE A 227 -11.93 -9.17 3.64
N SER A 228 -12.87 -8.73 2.83
CA SER A 228 -12.74 -8.70 1.37
C SER A 228 -12.12 -7.39 0.87
N ARG A 229 -12.35 -6.29 1.58
CA ARG A 229 -11.84 -4.96 1.24
C ARG A 229 -11.49 -4.15 2.48
N VAL A 230 -10.36 -3.47 2.42
CA VAL A 230 -10.01 -2.34 3.30
C VAL A 230 -9.50 -1.24 2.38
N VAL A 231 -10.19 -0.12 2.33
CA VAL A 231 -9.85 1.02 1.48
C VAL A 231 -9.77 2.25 2.34
N VAL A 232 -8.62 2.92 2.33
CA VAL A 232 -8.42 4.24 2.95
C VAL A 232 -8.27 5.25 1.83
N HIS A 233 -8.98 6.36 1.93
CA HIS A 233 -8.87 7.48 1.00
C HIS A 233 -7.41 7.92 0.89
N PRO A 234 -6.85 8.15 -0.32
CA PRO A 234 -5.43 8.47 -0.51
C PRO A 234 -4.91 9.60 0.37
N LYS A 235 -5.70 10.65 0.58
CA LYS A 235 -5.36 11.78 1.45
C LYS A 235 -4.94 11.33 2.86
N TYR A 236 -5.58 10.32 3.43
CA TYR A 236 -5.43 9.90 4.83
C TYR A 236 -4.62 8.62 5.01
N ARG A 237 -3.88 8.17 3.99
CA ARG A 237 -2.98 7.01 4.12
C ARG A 237 -1.76 7.36 4.96
N SER A 238 -1.02 6.33 5.39
CA SER A 238 0.23 6.39 6.19
C SER A 238 0.09 6.78 7.68
N ILE A 239 -1.10 7.17 8.16
CA ILE A 239 -1.35 7.53 9.57
C ILE A 239 -2.02 6.43 10.40
N GLY A 240 -2.08 5.19 9.91
CA GLY A 240 -2.56 4.02 10.69
C GLY A 240 -4.05 3.70 10.56
N LEU A 241 -4.81 4.36 9.66
CA LEU A 241 -6.27 4.18 9.57
C LEU A 241 -6.70 2.77 9.16
N GLY A 242 -5.90 2.05 8.36
CA GLY A 242 -6.17 0.64 8.05
C GLY A 242 -6.14 -0.23 9.31
N VAL A 243 -5.20 0.01 10.22
CA VAL A 243 -5.13 -0.66 11.53
C VAL A 243 -6.34 -0.33 12.38
N LYS A 244 -6.73 0.97 12.45
CA LYS A 244 -7.89 1.44 13.21
C LYS A 244 -9.18 0.77 12.72
N LEU A 245 -9.44 0.81 11.39
CA LEU A 245 -10.60 0.17 10.78
C LEU A 245 -10.70 -1.32 11.14
N VAL A 246 -9.63 -2.08 10.97
CA VAL A 246 -9.64 -3.52 11.27
C VAL A 246 -9.83 -3.74 12.78
N ARG A 247 -9.04 -3.10 13.63
CA ARG A 247 -9.05 -3.31 15.08
C ARG A 247 -10.43 -3.01 15.70
N GLU A 248 -11.06 -1.92 15.34
CA GLU A 248 -12.34 -1.49 15.93
C GLU A 248 -13.55 -2.25 15.39
N THR A 249 -13.38 -3.02 14.30
CA THR A 249 -14.50 -3.71 13.64
C THR A 249 -14.44 -5.25 13.72
N LEU A 250 -13.27 -5.85 14.04
CA LEU A 250 -13.14 -7.30 14.16
C LEU A 250 -14.23 -7.92 15.05
N ALA A 251 -14.42 -7.40 16.26
CA ALA A 251 -15.43 -7.90 17.19
C ALA A 251 -16.88 -7.65 16.72
N LYS A 252 -17.07 -6.71 15.78
CA LYS A 252 -18.37 -6.29 15.23
C LYS A 252 -18.71 -6.99 13.91
N ALA A 253 -17.83 -7.85 13.38
CA ALA A 253 -17.99 -8.54 12.08
C ALA A 253 -19.24 -9.45 11.99
N GLY A 254 -19.90 -9.74 13.13
CA GLY A 254 -21.11 -10.55 13.20
C GLY A 254 -20.85 -12.06 13.22
N THR A 255 -19.59 -12.49 13.28
CA THR A 255 -19.17 -13.90 13.35
C THR A 255 -18.06 -14.08 14.38
N PRO A 256 -17.93 -15.30 14.99
CA PRO A 256 -16.87 -15.57 15.96
C PRO A 256 -15.47 -15.62 15.34
N PHE A 257 -15.37 -15.82 14.02
CA PHE A 257 -14.10 -15.93 13.33
C PHE A 257 -14.05 -14.95 12.15
N VAL A 258 -12.90 -14.35 11.97
CA VAL A 258 -12.62 -13.46 10.83
C VAL A 258 -11.33 -13.90 10.15
N GLU A 259 -11.37 -14.04 8.83
CA GLU A 259 -10.19 -14.34 8.03
C GLU A 259 -9.87 -13.21 7.03
N ALA A 260 -8.61 -13.15 6.60
CA ALA A 260 -8.18 -12.30 5.51
C ALA A 260 -7.12 -13.01 4.66
N LEU A 261 -7.19 -12.81 3.33
CA LEU A 261 -6.16 -13.25 2.40
C LEU A 261 -5.55 -12.02 1.74
N ALA A 262 -4.40 -11.59 2.23
CA ALA A 262 -3.77 -10.33 1.86
C ALA A 262 -2.46 -10.53 1.11
N VAL A 263 -2.32 -9.84 -0.03
CA VAL A 263 -1.08 -9.80 -0.81
C VAL A 263 -0.11 -8.77 -0.23
N MET A 264 -0.63 -7.61 0.17
CA MET A 264 0.18 -6.51 0.69
C MET A 264 0.62 -6.69 2.14
N ALA A 265 0.11 -7.70 2.87
CA ALA A 265 0.45 -7.92 4.27
C ALA A 265 1.95 -8.20 4.50
N ARG A 266 2.66 -8.71 3.48
CA ARG A 266 4.11 -8.90 3.55
C ARG A 266 4.86 -7.58 3.70
N TYR A 267 4.41 -6.54 3.03
CA TYR A 267 5.07 -5.22 3.02
C TYR A 267 4.49 -4.28 4.08
N ASN A 268 3.22 -4.44 4.40
CA ASN A 268 2.53 -3.63 5.39
C ASN A 268 1.66 -4.52 6.28
N PRO A 269 2.17 -4.96 7.45
CA PRO A 269 1.51 -5.90 8.36
C PRO A 269 0.40 -5.21 9.20
N PHE A 270 -0.47 -4.43 8.56
CA PHE A 270 -1.50 -3.68 9.29
C PHE A 270 -2.59 -4.58 9.89
N PHE A 271 -2.84 -5.76 9.33
CA PHE A 271 -3.75 -6.75 9.90
C PHE A 271 -3.22 -7.34 11.20
N GLU A 272 -1.91 -7.67 11.25
CA GLU A 272 -1.26 -8.18 12.46
C GLU A 272 -1.22 -7.10 13.54
N ARG A 273 -0.91 -5.86 13.18
CA ARG A 273 -0.99 -4.70 14.10
C ARG A 273 -2.41 -4.46 14.63
N ALA A 274 -3.43 -4.89 13.89
CA ALA A 274 -4.83 -4.81 14.32
C ALA A 274 -5.27 -6.00 15.20
N GLY A 275 -4.40 -7.01 15.41
CA GLY A 275 -4.65 -8.16 16.27
C GLY A 275 -5.01 -9.46 15.55
N MET A 276 -4.89 -9.54 14.21
CA MET A 276 -5.03 -10.80 13.48
C MET A 276 -3.72 -11.59 13.52
N GLN A 277 -3.81 -12.93 13.56
CA GLN A 277 -2.66 -13.82 13.52
C GLN A 277 -2.33 -14.23 12.09
N LYS A 278 -1.07 -14.15 11.71
CA LYS A 278 -0.54 -14.73 10.46
C LYS A 278 -0.43 -16.24 10.63
N ILE A 279 -1.18 -16.99 9.82
CA ILE A 279 -1.26 -18.47 9.91
C ILE A 279 -0.45 -19.14 8.81
N ALA A 280 -0.45 -18.58 7.60
CA ALA A 280 0.22 -19.19 6.47
C ALA A 280 0.65 -18.12 5.46
N GLU A 281 1.71 -18.45 4.71
CA GLU A 281 2.19 -17.64 3.59
C GLU A 281 2.37 -18.56 2.38
N SER A 282 1.82 -18.15 1.23
CA SER A 282 2.00 -18.81 -0.05
C SER A 282 2.94 -17.98 -0.91
N LYS A 283 4.13 -18.49 -1.14
CA LYS A 283 5.10 -17.88 -2.07
C LYS A 283 4.81 -18.36 -3.50
N PRO A 284 5.25 -17.61 -4.53
CA PRO A 284 5.26 -18.10 -5.90
C PRO A 284 6.07 -19.40 -5.99
N SER A 285 5.66 -20.31 -6.85
CA SER A 285 6.43 -21.54 -7.14
C SER A 285 7.71 -21.23 -7.92
N GLU A 286 8.65 -22.15 -7.92
CA GLU A 286 9.90 -22.04 -8.70
C GLU A 286 9.62 -21.90 -10.20
N GLY A 287 8.60 -22.60 -10.72
CA GLY A 287 8.18 -22.46 -12.11
C GLY A 287 7.71 -21.04 -12.44
N ILE A 288 6.93 -20.43 -11.56
CA ILE A 288 6.49 -19.04 -11.73
C ILE A 288 7.68 -18.07 -11.65
N LEU A 289 8.57 -18.25 -10.67
CA LEU A 289 9.76 -17.40 -10.53
C LEU A 289 10.67 -17.50 -11.76
N TRP A 290 10.86 -18.73 -12.29
CA TRP A 290 11.59 -18.95 -13.54
C TRP A 290 10.96 -18.20 -14.72
N ALA A 291 9.62 -18.26 -14.87
CA ALA A 291 8.94 -17.57 -15.95
C ALA A 291 9.07 -16.04 -15.84
N LEU A 292 9.02 -15.50 -14.61
CA LEU A 292 9.24 -14.07 -14.33
C LEU A 292 10.65 -13.63 -14.75
N ASP A 293 11.67 -14.42 -14.40
CA ASP A 293 13.05 -14.15 -14.76
C ASP A 293 13.23 -14.10 -16.30
N ARG A 294 12.64 -15.08 -17.02
CA ARG A 294 12.69 -15.12 -18.47
C ARG A 294 11.94 -13.96 -19.13
N LEU A 295 10.80 -13.58 -18.60
CA LEU A 295 10.06 -12.41 -19.06
C LEU A 295 10.85 -11.12 -18.79
N HIS A 296 11.49 -11.00 -17.62
CA HIS A 296 12.36 -9.86 -17.29
C HIS A 296 13.53 -9.75 -18.31
N GLY A 297 14.18 -10.86 -18.64
CA GLY A 297 15.23 -10.91 -19.67
C GLY A 297 14.75 -10.50 -21.07
N LEU A 298 13.45 -10.57 -21.36
CA LEU A 298 12.84 -10.02 -22.57
C LEU A 298 12.43 -8.55 -22.45
N GLY A 299 12.68 -7.91 -21.29
CA GLY A 299 12.33 -6.52 -21.03
C GLY A 299 10.91 -6.28 -20.50
N PHE A 300 10.23 -7.32 -19.97
CA PHE A 300 9.03 -7.13 -19.17
C PHE A 300 9.41 -6.70 -17.76
N ASN A 301 8.64 -5.78 -17.19
CA ASN A 301 8.80 -5.43 -15.78
C ASN A 301 7.92 -6.35 -14.92
N PRO A 302 8.48 -7.24 -14.06
CA PRO A 302 7.70 -8.16 -13.24
C PRO A 302 6.69 -7.44 -12.30
N ALA A 303 7.02 -6.26 -11.82
CA ALA A 303 6.13 -5.46 -10.98
C ALA A 303 4.89 -4.95 -11.74
N MET A 304 5.00 -4.79 -13.06
CA MET A 304 3.95 -4.25 -13.93
C MET A 304 3.15 -5.33 -14.65
N LEU A 305 3.44 -6.62 -14.44
CA LEU A 305 2.68 -7.72 -15.08
C LEU A 305 1.18 -7.71 -14.73
N GLY A 306 0.79 -7.06 -13.63
CA GLY A 306 -0.61 -6.81 -13.30
C GLY A 306 -1.36 -5.90 -14.27
N SER A 307 -0.65 -5.14 -15.13
CA SER A 307 -1.23 -4.23 -16.14
C SER A 307 -1.33 -4.92 -17.51
N THR A 308 -2.57 -5.04 -18.03
CA THR A 308 -2.79 -5.58 -19.37
C THR A 308 -2.17 -4.69 -20.45
N GLU A 309 -2.21 -3.37 -20.26
CA GLU A 309 -1.73 -2.37 -21.19
C GLU A 309 -0.20 -2.41 -21.32
N GLN A 310 0.51 -2.47 -20.19
CA GLN A 310 1.97 -2.63 -20.15
C GLN A 310 2.40 -3.96 -20.80
N ASN A 311 1.69 -5.04 -20.47
CA ASN A 311 1.96 -6.35 -21.08
C ASN A 311 1.76 -6.32 -22.59
N LEU A 312 0.67 -5.69 -23.08
CA LEU A 312 0.39 -5.56 -24.51
C LEU A 312 1.49 -4.78 -25.22
N SER A 313 1.91 -3.65 -24.67
CA SER A 313 3.02 -2.85 -25.20
C SER A 313 4.33 -3.65 -25.28
N ALA A 314 4.64 -4.40 -24.22
CA ALA A 314 5.84 -5.25 -24.19
C ALA A 314 5.75 -6.41 -25.20
N ILE A 315 4.59 -7.06 -25.36
CA ILE A 315 4.36 -8.13 -26.35
C ILE A 315 4.56 -7.61 -27.76
N LYS A 316 4.03 -6.45 -28.11
CA LYS A 316 4.20 -5.81 -29.43
C LYS A 316 5.68 -5.56 -29.76
N ARG A 317 6.47 -5.14 -28.78
CA ARG A 317 7.91 -4.90 -28.93
C ARG A 317 8.71 -6.18 -29.09
N VAL A 318 8.41 -7.23 -28.31
CA VAL A 318 9.21 -8.46 -28.22
C VAL A 318 8.76 -9.52 -29.21
N GLY A 319 7.48 -9.52 -29.59
CA GLY A 319 6.83 -10.53 -30.40
C GLY A 319 6.17 -11.65 -29.58
N LYS A 320 4.94 -12.03 -29.95
CA LYS A 320 4.11 -13.01 -29.21
C LYS A 320 4.76 -14.40 -29.10
N THR A 321 5.52 -14.84 -30.15
CA THR A 321 6.12 -16.17 -30.17
C THR A 321 7.11 -16.42 -29.03
N LYS A 322 7.89 -15.40 -28.63
CA LYS A 322 8.84 -15.54 -27.52
C LYS A 322 8.11 -15.69 -26.17
N VAL A 323 6.99 -14.98 -26.00
CA VAL A 323 6.15 -15.07 -24.79
C VAL A 323 5.47 -16.44 -24.71
N ILE A 324 4.91 -16.92 -25.82
CA ILE A 324 4.28 -18.26 -25.90
C ILE A 324 5.27 -19.33 -25.47
N LYS A 325 6.51 -19.34 -25.99
CA LYS A 325 7.55 -20.31 -25.60
C LYS A 325 7.85 -20.32 -24.11
N ILE A 326 7.80 -19.17 -23.42
CA ILE A 326 7.98 -19.12 -21.97
C ILE A 326 6.78 -19.76 -21.25
N LEU A 327 5.54 -19.48 -21.70
CA LEU A 327 4.34 -20.05 -21.10
C LEU A 327 4.22 -21.56 -21.35
N GLU A 328 4.66 -22.06 -22.51
CA GLU A 328 4.77 -23.50 -22.82
C GLU A 328 5.69 -24.19 -21.82
N LYS A 329 6.93 -23.70 -21.66
CA LYS A 329 7.89 -24.27 -20.71
C LYS A 329 7.44 -24.11 -19.25
N LEU A 330 6.72 -23.04 -18.91
CA LEU A 330 6.10 -22.90 -17.59
C LEU A 330 5.06 -24.00 -17.39
N SER A 331 4.25 -24.30 -18.39
CA SER A 331 3.21 -25.34 -18.29
C SER A 331 3.78 -26.75 -18.16
N GLU A 332 4.99 -27.03 -18.68
CA GLU A 332 5.72 -28.29 -18.44
C GLU A 332 6.18 -28.39 -16.98
N ARG A 333 6.74 -27.29 -16.45
CA ARG A 333 7.25 -27.23 -15.07
C ARG A 333 6.14 -27.26 -14.02
N GLU A 334 4.98 -26.69 -14.35
CA GLU A 334 3.89 -26.51 -13.38
C GLU A 334 2.51 -26.64 -14.05
N ALA A 335 1.94 -27.86 -13.99
CA ALA A 335 0.62 -28.13 -14.56
C ALA A 335 -0.50 -27.28 -13.98
N SER A 336 -0.36 -26.84 -12.72
CA SER A 336 -1.38 -26.05 -12.00
C SER A 336 -1.67 -24.67 -12.63
N VAL A 337 -0.72 -24.10 -13.38
CA VAL A 337 -0.88 -22.80 -14.05
C VAL A 337 -1.79 -22.85 -15.25
N ARG A 338 -1.89 -24.00 -15.95
CA ARG A 338 -2.64 -24.17 -17.19
C ARG A 338 -4.08 -23.71 -17.03
N LYS A 339 -4.80 -24.26 -16.06
CA LYS A 339 -6.21 -23.91 -15.79
C LYS A 339 -6.38 -22.43 -15.52
N ARG A 340 -5.48 -21.82 -14.78
CA ARG A 340 -5.56 -20.41 -14.38
C ARG A 340 -5.28 -19.46 -15.55
N LEU A 341 -4.27 -19.77 -16.36
CA LEU A 341 -3.91 -18.93 -17.50
C LEU A 341 -4.93 -19.02 -18.64
N MET A 342 -5.62 -20.16 -18.78
CA MET A 342 -6.67 -20.36 -19.78
C MET A 342 -8.04 -19.82 -19.35
N ALA A 343 -8.22 -19.44 -18.08
CA ALA A 343 -9.50 -19.04 -17.49
C ALA A 343 -10.62 -20.10 -17.75
N SER A 344 -10.26 -21.41 -17.81
CA SER A 344 -11.20 -22.48 -18.07
C SER A 344 -11.94 -22.90 -16.80
N GLY A 345 -13.27 -23.03 -16.86
CA GLY A 345 -14.11 -23.51 -15.76
C GLY A 345 -14.17 -25.02 -15.60
N GLY A 346 -13.65 -25.79 -16.55
CA GLY A 346 -13.72 -27.26 -16.61
C GLY A 346 -12.56 -28.00 -15.91
N ALA A 347 -12.28 -29.23 -16.37
CA ALA A 347 -11.17 -30.06 -15.94
C ALA A 347 -9.80 -29.39 -16.14
N TYR A 348 -8.78 -29.93 -15.52
CA TYR A 348 -7.41 -29.44 -15.75
C TYR A 348 -6.99 -29.78 -17.16
N PRO A 349 -6.60 -28.77 -18.00
CA PRO A 349 -6.19 -29.03 -19.37
C PRO A 349 -4.86 -29.78 -19.44
N THR A 350 -4.73 -30.65 -20.43
CA THR A 350 -3.46 -31.30 -20.76
C THR A 350 -2.44 -30.25 -21.23
N HIS A 351 -1.18 -30.66 -21.34
CA HIS A 351 -0.14 -29.77 -21.87
C HIS A 351 -0.43 -29.39 -23.33
N GLU A 352 -0.84 -30.36 -24.14
CA GLU A 352 -1.18 -30.17 -25.56
C GLU A 352 -2.37 -29.23 -25.77
N GLU A 353 -3.45 -29.41 -25.00
CA GLU A 353 -4.60 -28.51 -25.01
C GLU A 353 -4.22 -27.06 -24.60
N PHE A 354 -3.31 -26.95 -23.64
CA PHE A 354 -2.82 -25.64 -23.21
C PHE A 354 -2.03 -24.98 -24.33
N ILE A 355 -1.08 -25.69 -24.98
CA ILE A 355 -0.27 -25.16 -26.08
C ILE A 355 -1.16 -24.76 -27.24
N ALA A 356 -2.06 -25.63 -27.67
CA ALA A 356 -2.98 -25.34 -28.78
C ALA A 356 -3.77 -24.04 -28.53
N LYS A 357 -4.24 -23.85 -27.30
CA LYS A 357 -5.04 -22.67 -26.94
C LYS A 357 -4.21 -21.40 -26.86
N ILE A 358 -3.05 -21.40 -26.21
CA ILE A 358 -2.22 -20.19 -26.07
C ILE A 358 -1.59 -19.76 -27.40
N SER A 359 -1.29 -20.69 -28.29
CA SER A 359 -0.79 -20.41 -29.63
C SER A 359 -1.80 -19.62 -30.46
N GLY A 360 -3.10 -19.87 -30.25
CA GLY A 360 -4.20 -19.14 -30.87
C GLY A 360 -4.55 -17.80 -30.21
N PHE A 361 -3.91 -17.43 -29.10
CA PHE A 361 -4.24 -16.16 -28.44
C PHE A 361 -3.81 -14.95 -29.29
N SER A 362 -4.66 -13.93 -29.30
CA SER A 362 -4.26 -12.59 -29.74
C SER A 362 -3.25 -11.99 -28.74
N GLU A 363 -2.62 -10.88 -29.11
CA GLU A 363 -1.72 -10.16 -28.21
C GLU A 363 -2.44 -9.72 -26.91
N GLU A 364 -3.71 -9.31 -27.02
CA GLU A 364 -4.56 -8.98 -25.87
C GLU A 364 -4.85 -10.22 -25.00
N GLY A 365 -5.07 -11.38 -25.61
CA GLY A 365 -5.25 -12.64 -24.92
C GLY A 365 -4.02 -13.04 -24.12
N LEU A 366 -2.84 -12.92 -24.71
CA LEU A 366 -1.56 -13.14 -24.04
C LEU A 366 -1.31 -12.11 -22.94
N ALA A 367 -1.64 -10.82 -23.16
CA ALA A 367 -1.50 -9.80 -22.14
C ALA A 367 -2.37 -10.08 -20.90
N LYS A 368 -3.58 -10.63 -21.09
CA LYS A 368 -4.45 -11.10 -20.01
C LYS A 368 -3.89 -12.33 -19.30
N ALA A 369 -3.30 -13.27 -20.03
CA ALA A 369 -2.62 -14.43 -19.45
C ALA A 369 -1.41 -13.99 -18.58
N LEU A 370 -0.58 -13.06 -19.07
CA LEU A 370 0.53 -12.48 -18.30
C LEU A 370 0.03 -11.72 -17.06
N LYS A 371 -1.08 -10.98 -17.15
CA LYS A 371 -1.71 -10.38 -15.99
C LYS A 371 -2.08 -11.42 -14.93
N THR A 372 -2.64 -12.53 -15.34
CA THR A 372 -2.95 -13.66 -14.45
C THR A 372 -1.69 -14.23 -13.82
N LEU A 373 -0.62 -14.42 -14.61
CA LEU A 373 0.69 -14.83 -14.09
C LEU A 373 1.23 -13.84 -13.05
N GLY A 374 1.13 -12.54 -13.28
CA GLY A 374 1.48 -11.51 -12.31
C GLY A 374 0.72 -11.64 -10.99
N PHE A 375 -0.54 -12.05 -11.00
CA PHE A 375 -1.30 -12.34 -9.78
C PHE A 375 -0.89 -13.66 -9.09
N LEU A 376 -0.44 -14.65 -9.85
CA LEU A 376 0.09 -15.90 -9.31
C LEU A 376 1.47 -15.70 -8.67
N ALA A 377 2.23 -14.77 -9.19
CA ALA A 377 3.54 -14.37 -8.70
C ALA A 377 3.52 -13.64 -7.34
N GLN A 378 2.34 -13.21 -6.87
CA GLN A 378 2.22 -12.50 -5.61
C GLN A 378 2.23 -13.45 -4.42
N THR A 379 3.09 -13.17 -3.46
CA THR A 379 3.02 -13.81 -2.12
C THR A 379 1.68 -13.45 -1.47
N LYS A 380 0.99 -14.45 -0.92
CA LYS A 380 -0.29 -14.29 -0.22
C LYS A 380 -0.11 -14.68 1.23
N VAL A 381 -0.56 -13.83 2.13
CA VAL A 381 -0.58 -14.09 3.57
C VAL A 381 -2.01 -14.38 3.99
N TYR A 382 -2.21 -15.53 4.63
CA TYR A 382 -3.48 -15.88 5.25
C TYR A 382 -3.43 -15.50 6.73
N LEU A 383 -4.42 -14.68 7.14
CA LEU A 383 -4.56 -14.18 8.50
C LEU A 383 -5.89 -14.63 9.08
N PHE A 384 -5.90 -14.83 10.39
CA PHE A 384 -7.07 -15.31 11.11
C PHE A 384 -7.21 -14.60 12.45
N TRP A 385 -8.45 -14.39 12.87
CA TRP A 385 -8.79 -13.82 14.16
C TRP A 385 -9.96 -14.59 14.77
N LYS A 386 -9.89 -14.83 16.07
CA LYS A 386 -10.92 -15.48 16.88
C LYS A 386 -11.39 -14.50 17.95
N LYS A 387 -12.71 -14.37 18.10
CA LYS A 387 -13.30 -13.56 19.15
C LYS A 387 -12.94 -14.15 20.54
N GLN A 388 -12.47 -13.31 21.45
CA GLN A 388 -12.24 -13.72 22.83
C GLN A 388 -13.59 -14.10 23.44
N ASN A 389 -13.68 -15.23 24.11
CA ASN A 389 -14.90 -15.86 24.68
C ASN A 389 -15.72 -16.71 23.69
N PHE A 390 -15.09 -17.28 22.70
CA PHE A 390 -15.68 -18.32 21.83
C PHE A 390 -14.80 -19.56 21.81
#